data_cb22721c0767ed5a644b1323df89e28f
#
_entry.id   cb22721c0767ed5a644b1323df89e28f
#
_cell.length_a   1.000
_cell.length_b   1.000
_cell.length_c   1.000
_cell.angle_alpha   90.00
_cell.angle_beta   90.00
_cell.angle_gamma   90.00
#
_symmetry.space_group_name_H-M   'P 1'
#
loop_
_entity.id
_entity.type
_entity.pdbx_description
1 polymer ?
#
loop_
_entity_poly.entity_id
_entity_poly.type
_entity_poly.pdbx_seq_one_letter_code
_entity_poly.pdbx_strand_id
1 'polypeptide(L)'
;MREPQEATANIDAVRLSARLNAPDRYYAALFAPAAVRDDLIALAAFDGEIARIGQIITDAALGEIRVAWWRDALLGSERPADLTGNPVLDQFADVVRRHQLSHAALDAYFEAHMAALFADPPADDAAMDESFRAIDGTPLAFALQILHGPLDAGANNLIAAASRASGLTRVARTLPNSLAAGRTPLPEARVPTPPDTDWRPQIAWLACEARASLASVRSGHKGKARAFTTALLPLALIEPYFRALQKPGYDPSRDIVDIAPLARLWRIARAHWTGTL
;
A
#
# COMPACT_ATOMS: atom_id res chain seq x y z
N MET A 1 30.07 -12.19 9.00
CA MET A 1 30.13 -10.72 9.27
C MET A 1 30.24 -10.07 7.88
N ARG A 2 29.18 -9.34 7.42
CA ARG A 2 29.18 -8.67 6.11
C ARG A 2 30.25 -7.59 6.08
N GLU A 3 30.91 -7.40 4.93
CA GLU A 3 31.79 -6.24 4.76
C GLU A 3 30.98 -4.94 4.81
N PRO A 4 31.51 -3.85 5.41
CA PRO A 4 30.78 -2.57 5.55
C PRO A 4 30.26 -2.00 4.22
N GLN A 5 30.95 -2.25 3.12
CA GLN A 5 30.54 -1.84 1.77
C GLN A 5 29.30 -2.59 1.27
N GLU A 6 29.21 -3.90 1.53
CA GLU A 6 28.05 -4.72 1.15
C GLU A 6 26.79 -4.34 1.94
N ALA A 7 26.95 -4.06 3.23
CA ALA A 7 25.86 -3.57 4.07
C ALA A 7 25.31 -2.22 3.59
N THR A 8 26.17 -1.30 3.18
CA THR A 8 25.76 0.01 2.64
C THR A 8 25.04 -0.16 1.30
N ALA A 9 25.57 -0.99 0.39
CA ALA A 9 24.96 -1.26 -0.90
C ALA A 9 23.54 -1.86 -0.77
N ASN A 10 23.33 -2.74 0.21
CA ASN A 10 22.03 -3.33 0.48
C ASN A 10 21.02 -2.32 1.01
N ILE A 11 21.43 -1.41 1.90
CA ILE A 11 20.57 -0.31 2.40
C ILE A 11 20.15 0.61 1.26
N ASP A 12 21.09 0.96 0.38
CA ASP A 12 20.80 1.82 -0.78
C ASP A 12 19.86 1.14 -1.78
N ALA A 13 19.98 -0.17 -1.99
CA ALA A 13 19.07 -0.95 -2.81
C ALA A 13 17.65 -0.96 -2.25
N VAL A 14 17.49 -1.13 -0.94
CA VAL A 14 16.17 -1.08 -0.27
C VAL A 14 15.54 0.31 -0.38
N ARG A 15 16.33 1.37 -0.15
CA ARG A 15 15.84 2.75 -0.29
C ARG A 15 15.44 3.08 -1.72
N LEU A 16 16.21 2.59 -2.70
CA LEU A 16 15.87 2.77 -4.11
C LEU A 16 14.57 2.04 -4.47
N SER A 17 14.42 0.77 -4.06
CA SER A 17 13.19 0.00 -4.27
C SER A 17 11.97 0.70 -3.65
N ALA A 18 12.05 1.13 -2.38
CA ALA A 18 10.97 1.87 -1.71
C ALA A 18 10.60 3.15 -2.46
N ARG A 19 11.61 3.92 -2.91
CA ARG A 19 11.38 5.18 -3.64
C ARG A 19 10.72 4.99 -5.00
N LEU A 20 11.05 3.90 -5.71
CA LEU A 20 10.52 3.61 -7.03
C LEU A 20 9.14 2.96 -6.97
N ASN A 21 8.93 2.00 -6.06
CA ASN A 21 7.76 1.13 -6.06
C ASN A 21 6.68 1.57 -5.05
N ALA A 22 7.05 2.28 -3.97
CA ALA A 22 6.12 2.80 -2.97
C ALA A 22 6.46 4.24 -2.54
N PRO A 23 6.53 5.21 -3.50
CA PRO A 23 7.01 6.57 -3.23
C PRO A 23 6.24 7.29 -2.13
N ASP A 24 4.92 7.08 -2.02
CA ASP A 24 4.09 7.74 -1.02
C ASP A 24 4.50 7.32 0.40
N ARG A 25 4.73 6.03 0.63
CA ARG A 25 5.22 5.49 1.91
C ARG A 25 6.69 5.85 2.15
N TYR A 26 7.53 5.81 1.12
CA TYR A 26 8.93 6.21 1.22
C TYR A 26 9.07 7.66 1.71
N TYR A 27 8.39 8.61 1.07
CA TYR A 27 8.45 10.00 1.50
C TYR A 27 7.84 10.24 2.89
N ALA A 28 6.80 9.48 3.27
CA ALA A 28 6.25 9.52 4.61
C ALA A 28 7.25 9.03 5.66
N ALA A 29 7.98 7.95 5.36
CA ALA A 29 9.00 7.38 6.26
C ALA A 29 10.13 8.37 6.57
N LEU A 30 10.45 9.30 5.67
CA LEU A 30 11.49 10.32 5.92
C LEU A 30 11.16 11.24 7.11
N PHE A 31 9.89 11.37 7.48
CA PHE A 31 9.43 12.15 8.63
C PHE A 31 9.36 11.34 9.94
N ALA A 32 9.70 10.07 9.89
CA ALA A 32 9.76 9.21 11.08
C ALA A 32 11.00 9.49 11.93
N PRO A 33 10.95 9.16 13.24
CA PRO A 33 12.14 9.16 14.09
C PRO A 33 13.28 8.33 13.48
N ALA A 34 14.52 8.80 13.64
CA ALA A 34 15.69 8.14 13.04
C ALA A 34 15.81 6.65 13.45
N ALA A 35 15.41 6.32 14.67
CA ALA A 35 15.50 4.95 15.20
C ALA A 35 14.67 3.90 14.45
N VAL A 36 13.58 4.32 13.78
CA VAL A 36 12.63 3.40 13.10
C VAL A 36 12.42 3.76 11.62
N ARG A 37 13.13 4.78 11.13
CA ARG A 37 12.99 5.26 9.75
C ARG A 37 13.34 4.20 8.73
N ASP A 38 14.47 3.53 8.91
CA ASP A 38 14.93 2.50 7.98
C ASP A 38 14.01 1.26 8.01
N ASP A 39 13.34 0.99 9.14
CA ASP A 39 12.34 -0.07 9.25
C ASP A 39 11.08 0.24 8.43
N LEU A 40 10.63 1.50 8.47
CA LEU A 40 9.50 1.95 7.64
C LEU A 40 9.85 1.99 6.14
N ILE A 41 11.10 2.30 5.80
CA ILE A 41 11.59 2.24 4.42
C ILE A 41 11.64 0.78 3.94
N ALA A 42 12.07 -0.17 4.78
CA ALA A 42 12.06 -1.58 4.46
C ALA A 42 10.63 -2.12 4.27
N LEU A 43 9.69 -1.71 5.13
CA LEU A 43 8.26 -2.01 4.95
C LEU A 43 7.72 -1.44 3.63
N ALA A 44 8.08 -0.20 3.29
CA ALA A 44 7.66 0.44 2.03
C ALA A 44 8.24 -0.28 0.81
N ALA A 45 9.52 -0.71 0.88
CA ALA A 45 10.15 -1.47 -0.19
C ALA A 45 9.47 -2.84 -0.40
N PHE A 46 9.23 -3.57 0.68
CA PHE A 46 8.51 -4.84 0.66
C PHE A 46 7.12 -4.70 0.04
N ASP A 47 6.29 -3.79 0.56
CA ASP A 47 4.94 -3.52 0.05
C ASP A 47 4.97 -3.15 -1.44
N GLY A 48 5.92 -2.31 -1.86
CA GLY A 48 6.11 -1.92 -3.24
C GLY A 48 6.51 -3.06 -4.17
N GLU A 49 7.40 -3.96 -3.74
CA GLU A 49 7.79 -5.14 -4.53
C GLU A 49 6.61 -6.10 -4.74
N ILE A 50 5.81 -6.37 -3.69
CA ILE A 50 4.64 -7.24 -3.80
C ILE A 50 3.57 -6.59 -4.69
N ALA A 51 3.23 -5.33 -4.44
CA ALA A 51 2.22 -4.61 -5.23
C ALA A 51 2.59 -4.52 -6.72
N ARG A 52 3.88 -4.42 -7.03
CA ARG A 52 4.38 -4.36 -8.41
C ARG A 52 4.16 -5.65 -9.18
N ILE A 53 4.13 -6.83 -8.53
CA ILE A 53 3.95 -8.13 -9.20
C ILE A 53 2.68 -8.11 -10.05
N GLY A 54 1.55 -7.71 -9.49
CA GLY A 54 0.28 -7.63 -10.22
C GLY A 54 0.20 -6.54 -11.28
N GLN A 55 1.15 -5.60 -11.31
CA GLN A 55 1.19 -4.53 -12.32
C GLN A 55 2.03 -4.90 -13.55
N ILE A 56 3.06 -5.72 -13.38
CA ILE A 56 4.00 -6.07 -14.46
C ILE A 56 3.82 -7.48 -15.00
N ILE A 57 3.22 -8.39 -14.22
CA ILE A 57 2.99 -9.76 -14.63
C ILE A 57 1.53 -9.89 -15.07
N THR A 58 1.34 -10.20 -16.34
CA THR A 58 0.01 -10.39 -16.94
C THR A 58 -0.52 -11.82 -16.76
N ASP A 59 0.36 -12.80 -16.65
CA ASP A 59 0.01 -14.19 -16.36
C ASP A 59 -0.20 -14.38 -14.86
N ALA A 60 -1.44 -14.70 -14.48
CA ALA A 60 -1.82 -14.84 -13.07
C ALA A 60 -1.03 -15.96 -12.36
N ALA A 61 -0.78 -17.10 -13.03
CA ALA A 61 -0.07 -18.23 -12.43
C ALA A 61 1.41 -17.89 -12.16
N LEU A 62 2.07 -17.17 -13.08
CA LEU A 62 3.43 -16.69 -12.87
C LEU A 62 3.49 -15.64 -11.74
N GLY A 63 2.48 -14.79 -11.65
CA GLY A 63 2.34 -13.83 -10.55
C GLY A 63 2.17 -14.53 -9.22
N GLU A 64 1.31 -15.54 -9.14
CA GLU A 64 1.06 -16.37 -7.95
C GLU A 64 2.34 -17.05 -7.46
N ILE A 65 3.09 -17.72 -8.36
CA ILE A 65 4.39 -18.34 -8.02
C ILE A 65 5.33 -17.32 -7.41
N ARG A 66 5.36 -16.09 -7.94
CA ARG A 66 6.24 -15.04 -7.44
C ARG A 66 5.82 -14.51 -6.06
N VAL A 67 4.53 -14.34 -5.83
CA VAL A 67 4.00 -13.95 -4.51
C VAL A 67 4.21 -15.08 -3.50
N ALA A 68 3.96 -16.34 -3.88
CA ALA A 68 4.18 -17.51 -3.05
C ALA A 68 5.67 -17.63 -2.64
N TRP A 69 6.60 -17.35 -3.55
CA TRP A 69 8.03 -17.33 -3.22
C TRP A 69 8.35 -16.32 -2.10
N TRP A 70 7.79 -15.10 -2.16
CA TRP A 70 7.96 -14.10 -1.10
C TRP A 70 7.35 -14.57 0.23
N ARG A 71 6.17 -15.19 0.18
CA ARG A 71 5.50 -15.75 1.34
C ARG A 71 6.34 -16.82 2.01
N ASP A 72 6.76 -17.82 1.24
CA ASP A 72 7.53 -18.96 1.74
C ASP A 72 8.90 -18.52 2.30
N ALA A 73 9.57 -17.60 1.62
CA ALA A 73 10.83 -17.04 2.08
C ALA A 73 10.71 -16.22 3.37
N LEU A 74 9.55 -15.57 3.62
CA LEU A 74 9.32 -14.76 4.80
C LEU A 74 8.71 -15.55 5.98
N LEU A 75 7.82 -16.51 5.71
CA LEU A 75 7.00 -17.21 6.70
C LEU A 75 7.38 -18.69 6.85
N GLY A 76 8.15 -19.26 5.92
CA GLY A 76 8.52 -20.67 5.91
C GLY A 76 9.31 -21.07 7.16
N SER A 77 9.04 -22.29 7.67
CA SER A 77 9.70 -22.85 8.86
C SER A 77 11.18 -23.19 8.65
N GLU A 78 11.56 -23.42 7.41
CA GLU A 78 12.94 -23.73 6.98
C GLU A 78 13.67 -22.46 6.48
N ARG A 79 13.53 -21.36 7.20
CA ARG A 79 14.28 -20.18 6.82
C ARG A 79 15.77 -20.47 7.04
N PRO A 80 16.58 -20.47 5.97
CA PRO A 80 18.02 -20.58 6.15
C PRO A 80 18.49 -19.45 7.06
N ALA A 81 19.39 -19.76 7.98
CA ALA A 81 20.10 -18.71 8.75
C ALA A 81 20.86 -17.77 7.81
N ASP A 82 21.03 -18.20 6.56
CA ASP A 82 21.69 -17.49 5.49
C ASP A 82 20.73 -16.56 4.74
N LEU A 83 21.26 -15.45 4.30
CA LEU A 83 20.58 -14.41 3.54
C LEU A 83 20.04 -14.96 2.22
N THR A 84 18.83 -14.51 1.83
CA THR A 84 18.21 -14.94 0.57
C THR A 84 18.89 -14.37 -0.67
N GLY A 85 19.77 -13.36 -0.51
CA GLY A 85 20.36 -12.59 -1.59
C GLY A 85 19.44 -11.47 -2.11
N ASN A 86 18.21 -11.36 -1.57
CA ASN A 86 17.30 -10.24 -1.84
C ASN A 86 17.36 -9.23 -0.67
N PRO A 87 17.96 -8.04 -0.87
CA PRO A 87 18.14 -7.07 0.23
C PRO A 87 16.83 -6.61 0.86
N VAL A 88 15.74 -6.49 0.07
CA VAL A 88 14.43 -6.05 0.56
C VAL A 88 13.83 -7.12 1.47
N LEU A 89 13.85 -8.38 1.04
CA LEU A 89 13.33 -9.49 1.81
C LEU A 89 14.13 -9.68 3.12
N ASP A 90 15.45 -9.66 3.03
CA ASP A 90 16.34 -9.86 4.18
C ASP A 90 16.13 -8.76 5.23
N GLN A 91 16.07 -7.49 4.80
CA GLN A 91 15.87 -6.37 5.70
C GLN A 91 14.46 -6.35 6.30
N PHE A 92 13.42 -6.61 5.49
CA PHE A 92 12.05 -6.65 6.00
C PHE A 92 11.83 -7.82 6.97
N ALA A 93 12.43 -8.96 6.74
CA ALA A 93 12.40 -10.08 7.67
C ALA A 93 13.00 -9.75 9.05
N ASP A 94 14.04 -8.91 9.08
CA ASP A 94 14.59 -8.39 10.33
C ASP A 94 13.62 -7.42 11.03
N VAL A 95 12.89 -6.62 10.27
CA VAL A 95 11.81 -5.76 10.79
C VAL A 95 10.69 -6.59 11.40
N VAL A 96 10.20 -7.62 10.69
CA VAL A 96 9.16 -8.55 11.19
C VAL A 96 9.54 -9.12 12.55
N ARG A 97 10.78 -9.60 12.66
CA ARG A 97 11.30 -10.22 13.90
C ARG A 97 11.46 -9.20 15.04
N ARG A 98 12.06 -8.03 14.77
CA ARG A 98 12.30 -6.99 15.79
C ARG A 98 11.02 -6.40 16.35
N HIS A 99 10.04 -6.18 15.51
CA HIS A 99 8.76 -5.58 15.88
C HIS A 99 7.65 -6.61 16.15
N GLN A 100 7.97 -7.91 16.06
CA GLN A 100 7.01 -9.01 16.28
C GLN A 100 5.74 -8.84 15.43
N LEU A 101 5.93 -8.49 14.14
CA LEU A 101 4.81 -8.32 13.23
C LEU A 101 4.08 -9.64 13.00
N SER A 102 2.75 -9.58 12.92
CA SER A 102 1.89 -10.76 12.85
C SER A 102 2.11 -11.57 11.57
N HIS A 103 2.56 -12.83 11.71
CA HIS A 103 2.65 -13.78 10.59
C HIS A 103 1.29 -14.07 9.98
N ALA A 104 0.22 -14.16 10.79
CA ALA A 104 -1.13 -14.35 10.27
C ALA A 104 -1.61 -13.17 9.42
N ALA A 105 -1.26 -11.92 9.79
CA ALA A 105 -1.57 -10.76 8.98
C ALA A 105 -0.75 -10.72 7.68
N LEU A 106 0.52 -11.15 7.71
CA LEU A 106 1.34 -11.30 6.51
C LEU A 106 0.78 -12.39 5.58
N ASP A 107 0.34 -13.51 6.12
CA ASP A 107 -0.27 -14.58 5.36
C ASP A 107 -1.53 -14.10 4.64
N ALA A 108 -2.45 -13.45 5.35
CA ALA A 108 -3.64 -12.84 4.77
C ALA A 108 -3.31 -11.75 3.71
N TYR A 109 -2.24 -11.00 3.91
CA TYR A 109 -1.75 -10.01 2.95
C TYR A 109 -1.29 -10.68 1.63
N PHE A 110 -0.52 -11.77 1.72
CA PHE A 110 -0.09 -12.51 0.54
C PHE A 110 -1.26 -13.18 -0.18
N GLU A 111 -2.18 -13.83 0.55
CA GLU A 111 -3.39 -14.43 -0.01
C GLU A 111 -4.24 -13.40 -0.77
N ALA A 112 -4.43 -12.21 -0.20
CA ALA A 112 -5.19 -11.15 -0.87
C ALA A 112 -4.48 -10.64 -2.15
N HIS A 113 -3.14 -10.56 -2.14
CA HIS A 113 -2.38 -10.22 -3.35
C HIS A 113 -2.44 -11.31 -4.41
N MET A 114 -2.39 -12.59 -4.03
CA MET A 114 -2.58 -13.71 -4.96
C MET A 114 -3.97 -13.70 -5.57
N ALA A 115 -5.03 -13.54 -4.75
CA ALA A 115 -6.40 -13.44 -5.24
C ALA A 115 -6.59 -12.28 -6.24
N ALA A 116 -5.95 -11.14 -6.02
CA ALA A 116 -6.02 -9.97 -6.90
C ALA A 116 -5.34 -10.16 -8.27
N LEU A 117 -4.58 -11.25 -8.47
CA LEU A 117 -3.98 -11.59 -9.77
C LEU A 117 -4.98 -12.22 -10.74
N PHE A 118 -6.06 -12.79 -10.23
CA PHE A 118 -7.08 -13.44 -11.04
C PHE A 118 -8.15 -12.46 -11.51
N ALA A 119 -8.92 -12.87 -12.54
CA ALA A 119 -9.90 -11.99 -13.19
C ALA A 119 -11.22 -11.85 -12.40
N ASP A 120 -11.42 -12.65 -11.35
CA ASP A 120 -12.67 -12.67 -10.60
C ASP A 120 -12.87 -11.34 -9.84
N PRO A 121 -13.97 -10.61 -10.12
CA PRO A 121 -14.27 -9.38 -9.40
C PRO A 121 -14.65 -9.69 -7.94
N PRO A 122 -14.49 -8.72 -7.02
CA PRO A 122 -15.05 -8.87 -5.67
C PRO A 122 -16.56 -9.14 -5.73
N ALA A 123 -17.06 -10.03 -4.88
CA ALA A 123 -18.48 -10.41 -4.88
C ALA A 123 -19.40 -9.20 -4.60
N ASP A 124 -18.97 -8.34 -3.66
CA ASP A 124 -19.68 -7.14 -3.23
C ASP A 124 -18.71 -6.11 -2.60
N ASP A 125 -19.27 -5.01 -2.12
CA ASP A 125 -18.49 -3.95 -1.45
C ASP A 125 -17.85 -4.45 -0.14
N ALA A 126 -18.44 -5.44 0.55
CA ALA A 126 -17.88 -5.99 1.78
C ALA A 126 -16.63 -6.85 1.49
N ALA A 127 -16.68 -7.70 0.47
CA ALA A 127 -15.53 -8.47 0.00
C ALA A 127 -14.39 -7.54 -0.50
N MET A 128 -14.75 -6.45 -1.18
CA MET A 128 -13.79 -5.42 -1.57
C MET A 128 -13.13 -4.76 -0.36
N ASP A 129 -13.90 -4.42 0.68
CA ASP A 129 -13.38 -3.83 1.92
C ASP A 129 -12.48 -4.81 2.69
N GLU A 130 -12.77 -6.11 2.66
CA GLU A 130 -11.91 -7.14 3.25
C GLU A 130 -10.57 -7.20 2.53
N SER A 131 -10.57 -7.17 1.20
CA SER A 131 -9.35 -7.06 0.40
C SER A 131 -8.54 -5.80 0.76
N PHE A 132 -9.20 -4.65 0.96
CA PHE A 132 -8.52 -3.42 1.37
C PHE A 132 -7.90 -3.53 2.76
N ARG A 133 -8.56 -4.20 3.71
CA ARG A 133 -7.96 -4.45 5.03
C ARG A 133 -6.71 -5.30 4.93
N ALA A 134 -6.72 -6.34 4.11
CA ALA A 134 -5.57 -7.20 3.92
C ALA A 134 -4.43 -6.50 3.16
N ILE A 135 -4.71 -5.88 2.02
CA ILE A 135 -3.69 -5.29 1.13
C ILE A 135 -3.19 -3.93 1.64
N ASP A 136 -4.10 -3.00 1.94
CA ASP A 136 -3.75 -1.62 2.28
C ASP A 136 -3.64 -1.42 3.80
N GLY A 137 -4.41 -2.19 4.58
CA GLY A 137 -4.46 -2.10 6.03
C GLY A 137 -3.28 -2.76 6.73
N THR A 138 -2.79 -3.89 6.25
CA THR A 138 -1.66 -4.60 6.86
C THR A 138 -0.39 -3.75 6.90
N PRO A 139 0.08 -3.13 5.79
CA PRO A 139 1.24 -2.25 5.84
C PRO A 139 1.03 -1.01 6.72
N LEU A 140 -0.20 -0.50 6.82
CA LEU A 140 -0.52 0.61 7.71
C LEU A 140 -0.46 0.18 9.19
N ALA A 141 -1.05 -0.97 9.54
CA ALA A 141 -1.00 -1.53 10.88
C ALA A 141 0.46 -1.78 11.32
N PHE A 142 1.28 -2.33 10.42
CA PHE A 142 2.70 -2.54 10.69
C PHE A 142 3.46 -1.22 10.86
N ALA A 143 3.19 -0.21 10.04
CA ALA A 143 3.79 1.11 10.22
C ALA A 143 3.43 1.73 11.58
N LEU A 144 2.17 1.58 12.01
CA LEU A 144 1.72 2.01 13.35
C LEU A 144 2.42 1.22 14.45
N GLN A 145 2.54 -0.10 14.31
CA GLN A 145 3.22 -0.96 15.30
C GLN A 145 4.72 -0.63 15.40
N ILE A 146 5.39 -0.37 14.29
CA ILE A 146 6.80 0.06 14.24
C ILE A 146 6.99 1.40 14.96
N LEU A 147 6.05 2.33 14.79
CA LEU A 147 6.13 3.68 15.35
C LEU A 147 5.68 3.78 16.81
N HIS A 148 4.74 2.93 17.23
CA HIS A 148 4.04 3.08 18.52
C HIS A 148 4.18 1.85 19.42
N GLY A 149 4.52 0.69 18.89
CA GLY A 149 4.44 -0.59 19.59
C GLY A 149 3.05 -1.23 19.42
N PRO A 150 2.67 -2.17 20.28
CA PRO A 150 1.42 -2.92 20.20
C PRO A 150 0.20 -2.00 20.07
N LEU A 151 -0.72 -2.37 19.15
CA LEU A 151 -1.91 -1.59 18.86
C LEU A 151 -3.06 -1.97 19.80
N ASP A 152 -3.82 -0.98 20.23
CA ASP A 152 -5.06 -1.16 20.99
C ASP A 152 -6.29 -1.33 20.07
N ALA A 153 -7.42 -1.72 20.65
CA ALA A 153 -8.68 -1.88 19.92
C ALA A 153 -9.15 -0.56 19.28
N GLY A 154 -8.78 0.59 19.84
CA GLY A 154 -9.12 1.92 19.29
C GLY A 154 -8.39 2.25 17.99
N ALA A 155 -7.26 1.59 17.71
CA ALA A 155 -6.55 1.73 16.46
C ALA A 155 -7.27 1.01 15.29
N ASN A 156 -8.02 -0.07 15.56
CA ASN A 156 -8.63 -0.90 14.54
C ASN A 156 -9.64 -0.13 13.65
N ASN A 157 -10.47 0.71 14.25
CA ASN A 157 -11.43 1.53 13.50
C ASN A 157 -10.73 2.56 12.62
N LEU A 158 -9.64 3.13 13.13
CA LEU A 158 -8.81 4.08 12.37
C LEU A 158 -8.13 3.37 11.19
N ILE A 159 -7.56 2.18 11.43
CA ILE A 159 -6.94 1.35 10.40
C ILE A 159 -7.97 0.96 9.34
N ALA A 160 -9.17 0.51 9.74
CA ALA A 160 -10.22 0.13 8.81
C ALA A 160 -10.65 1.30 7.89
N ALA A 161 -10.86 2.50 8.45
CA ALA A 161 -11.18 3.68 7.65
C ALA A 161 -10.02 4.10 6.73
N ALA A 162 -8.79 4.03 7.23
CA ALA A 162 -7.59 4.39 6.46
C ALA A 162 -7.29 3.38 5.34
N SER A 163 -7.46 2.08 5.59
CA SER A 163 -7.30 1.05 4.56
C SER A 163 -8.36 1.17 3.47
N ARG A 164 -9.63 1.46 3.82
CA ARG A 164 -10.67 1.73 2.83
C ARG A 164 -10.32 2.95 1.97
N ALA A 165 -9.91 4.07 2.58
CA ALA A 165 -9.51 5.27 1.83
C ALA A 165 -8.32 5.01 0.90
N SER A 166 -7.31 4.27 1.35
CA SER A 166 -6.15 3.88 0.55
C SER A 166 -6.51 2.91 -0.57
N GLY A 167 -7.29 1.86 -0.26
CA GLY A 167 -7.71 0.84 -1.21
C GLY A 167 -8.52 1.41 -2.36
N LEU A 168 -9.52 2.25 -2.07
CA LEU A 168 -10.31 2.95 -3.09
C LEU A 168 -9.42 3.84 -3.99
N THR A 169 -8.43 4.51 -3.39
CA THR A 169 -7.49 5.33 -4.16
C THR A 169 -6.56 4.48 -5.01
N ARG A 170 -6.06 3.34 -4.48
CA ARG A 170 -5.25 2.38 -5.21
C ARG A 170 -6.03 1.82 -6.40
N VAL A 171 -7.27 1.36 -6.20
CA VAL A 171 -8.14 0.86 -7.27
C VAL A 171 -8.32 1.91 -8.36
N ALA A 172 -8.63 3.15 -8.02
CA ALA A 172 -8.78 4.22 -8.99
C ALA A 172 -7.51 4.48 -9.81
N ARG A 173 -6.33 4.44 -9.17
CA ARG A 173 -5.03 4.68 -9.82
C ARG A 173 -4.55 3.52 -10.69
N THR A 174 -4.87 2.28 -10.31
CA THR A 174 -4.43 1.08 -11.01
C THR A 174 -5.46 0.54 -12.00
N LEU A 175 -6.61 1.19 -12.12
CA LEU A 175 -7.69 0.78 -13.02
C LEU A 175 -7.22 0.53 -14.45
N PRO A 176 -6.43 1.42 -15.09
CA PRO A 176 -5.93 1.19 -16.45
C PRO A 176 -5.14 -0.12 -16.56
N ASN A 177 -4.25 -0.39 -15.61
CA ASN A 177 -3.43 -1.61 -15.60
C ASN A 177 -4.28 -2.86 -15.38
N SER A 178 -5.28 -2.77 -14.49
CA SER A 178 -6.20 -3.89 -14.24
C SER A 178 -7.00 -4.24 -15.47
N LEU A 179 -7.59 -3.24 -16.13
CA LEU A 179 -8.36 -3.42 -17.37
C LEU A 179 -7.51 -3.97 -18.52
N ALA A 180 -6.28 -3.47 -18.67
CA ALA A 180 -5.34 -3.98 -19.66
C ALA A 180 -4.96 -5.46 -19.42
N ALA A 181 -4.98 -5.90 -18.17
CA ALA A 181 -4.76 -7.30 -17.78
C ALA A 181 -6.07 -8.14 -17.76
N GLY A 182 -7.20 -7.61 -18.27
CA GLY A 182 -8.49 -8.29 -18.27
C GLY A 182 -9.12 -8.47 -16.90
N ARG A 183 -8.71 -7.68 -15.90
CA ARG A 183 -9.19 -7.76 -14.51
C ARG A 183 -10.06 -6.57 -14.16
N THR A 184 -11.10 -6.81 -13.39
CA THR A 184 -11.99 -5.75 -12.90
C THR A 184 -11.90 -5.68 -11.38
N PRO A 185 -11.31 -4.61 -10.80
CA PRO A 185 -11.09 -4.52 -9.35
C PRO A 185 -12.32 -4.00 -8.58
N LEU A 186 -13.49 -3.98 -9.21
CA LEU A 186 -14.76 -3.52 -8.63
C LEU A 186 -15.79 -4.65 -8.67
N PRO A 187 -16.76 -4.68 -7.74
CA PRO A 187 -17.90 -5.59 -7.81
C PRO A 187 -18.64 -5.45 -9.14
N GLU A 188 -19.19 -6.55 -9.67
CA GLU A 188 -19.88 -6.59 -10.97
C GLU A 188 -20.98 -5.53 -11.07
N ALA A 189 -21.74 -5.31 -10.01
CA ALA A 189 -22.78 -4.29 -9.95
C ALA A 189 -22.29 -2.85 -10.17
N ARG A 190 -20.96 -2.62 -10.13
CA ARG A 190 -20.32 -1.31 -10.33
C ARG A 190 -19.56 -1.20 -11.63
N VAL A 191 -19.50 -2.27 -12.41
CA VAL A 191 -18.83 -2.29 -13.72
C VAL A 191 -19.75 -1.63 -14.76
N PRO A 192 -19.22 -0.75 -15.65
CA PRO A 192 -20.02 -0.21 -16.75
C PRO A 192 -20.53 -1.32 -17.65
N THR A 193 -21.82 -1.30 -17.96
CA THR A 193 -22.46 -2.31 -18.81
C THR A 193 -22.39 -1.86 -20.28
N PRO A 194 -21.98 -2.73 -21.23
CA PRO A 194 -22.00 -2.40 -22.63
C PRO A 194 -23.40 -1.93 -23.10
N PRO A 195 -23.50 -0.96 -24.03
CA PRO A 195 -22.42 -0.34 -24.80
C PRO A 195 -21.64 0.76 -24.09
N ASP A 196 -22.01 1.14 -22.85
CA ASP A 196 -21.32 2.17 -22.09
C ASP A 196 -19.99 1.62 -21.54
N THR A 197 -18.90 2.27 -21.88
CA THR A 197 -17.55 1.96 -21.40
C THR A 197 -16.93 3.13 -20.64
N ASP A 198 -17.74 4.11 -20.25
CA ASP A 198 -17.26 5.27 -19.48
C ASP A 198 -17.04 4.91 -18.00
N TRP A 199 -15.79 4.95 -17.57
CA TRP A 199 -15.38 4.69 -16.19
C TRP A 199 -15.39 5.94 -15.29
N ARG A 200 -15.72 7.12 -15.81
CA ARG A 200 -15.74 8.38 -15.00
C ARG A 200 -16.74 8.34 -13.85
N PRO A 201 -17.97 7.76 -14.01
CA PRO A 201 -18.88 7.58 -12.88
C PRO A 201 -18.29 6.74 -11.74
N GLN A 202 -17.54 5.69 -12.07
CA GLN A 202 -16.87 4.83 -11.09
C GLN A 202 -15.74 5.58 -10.38
N ILE A 203 -14.94 6.36 -11.10
CA ILE A 203 -13.93 7.24 -10.49
C ILE A 203 -14.58 8.27 -9.55
N ALA A 204 -15.72 8.84 -9.93
CA ALA A 204 -16.44 9.76 -9.08
C ALA A 204 -16.98 9.10 -7.81
N TRP A 205 -17.51 7.88 -7.93
CA TRP A 205 -17.93 7.07 -6.78
C TRP A 205 -16.75 6.73 -5.86
N LEU A 206 -15.65 6.19 -6.41
CA LEU A 206 -14.43 5.89 -5.65
C LEU A 206 -13.91 7.12 -4.89
N ALA A 207 -13.95 8.30 -5.53
CA ALA A 207 -13.55 9.56 -4.91
C ALA A 207 -14.46 9.95 -3.74
N CYS A 208 -15.77 9.78 -3.89
CA CYS A 208 -16.76 10.08 -2.84
C CYS A 208 -16.53 9.19 -1.62
N GLU A 209 -16.43 7.89 -1.82
CA GLU A 209 -16.22 6.91 -0.76
C GLU A 209 -14.85 7.08 -0.06
N ALA A 210 -13.78 7.36 -0.84
CA ALA A 210 -12.46 7.62 -0.27
C ALA A 210 -12.45 8.89 0.58
N ARG A 211 -13.15 9.96 0.16
CA ARG A 211 -13.29 11.19 0.94
C ARG A 211 -14.09 10.98 2.23
N ALA A 212 -15.18 10.20 2.18
CA ALA A 212 -15.95 9.84 3.37
C ALA A 212 -15.10 9.06 4.37
N SER A 213 -14.34 8.07 3.89
CA SER A 213 -13.42 7.28 4.72
C SER A 213 -12.30 8.16 5.30
N LEU A 214 -11.73 9.07 4.50
CA LEU A 214 -10.71 10.02 4.95
C LEU A 214 -11.25 10.99 6.00
N ALA A 215 -12.51 11.42 5.91
CA ALA A 215 -13.18 12.24 6.93
C ALA A 215 -13.30 11.47 8.26
N SER A 216 -13.63 10.17 8.22
CA SER A 216 -13.64 9.29 9.39
C SER A 216 -12.25 9.15 10.01
N VAL A 217 -11.20 9.01 9.19
CA VAL A 217 -9.80 9.01 9.67
C VAL A 217 -9.48 10.32 10.38
N ARG A 218 -9.79 11.46 9.76
CA ARG A 218 -9.52 12.79 10.34
C ARG A 218 -10.22 13.00 11.69
N SER A 219 -11.45 12.50 11.84
CA SER A 219 -12.17 12.60 13.12
C SER A 219 -11.60 11.64 14.18
N GLY A 220 -11.29 10.41 13.83
CA GLY A 220 -10.72 9.41 14.72
C GLY A 220 -9.24 9.65 15.09
N HIS A 221 -8.53 10.46 14.29
CA HIS A 221 -7.13 10.80 14.52
C HIS A 221 -6.93 11.98 15.49
N LYS A 222 -7.94 12.81 15.69
CA LYS A 222 -7.86 13.99 16.58
C LYS A 222 -7.39 13.60 17.99
N GLY A 223 -6.34 14.25 18.47
CA GLY A 223 -5.78 13.99 19.81
C GLY A 223 -4.91 12.74 19.94
N LYS A 224 -4.68 11.98 18.86
CA LYS A 224 -3.76 10.84 18.90
C LYS A 224 -2.29 11.27 18.82
N ALA A 225 -1.39 10.39 19.29
CA ALA A 225 0.05 10.64 19.29
C ALA A 225 0.60 10.93 17.88
N ARG A 226 1.71 11.70 17.81
CA ARG A 226 2.36 12.08 16.54
C ARG A 226 2.80 10.86 15.69
N ALA A 227 3.08 9.73 16.33
CA ALA A 227 3.37 8.47 15.67
C ALA A 227 2.23 8.04 14.72
N PHE A 228 0.98 8.20 15.15
CA PHE A 228 -0.20 7.93 14.30
C PHE A 228 -0.24 8.86 13.09
N THR A 229 0.07 10.15 13.26
CA THR A 229 0.16 11.09 12.12
C THR A 229 1.19 10.60 11.10
N THR A 230 2.37 10.18 11.55
CA THR A 230 3.46 9.74 10.65
C THR A 230 3.04 8.53 9.81
N ALA A 231 2.39 7.52 10.39
CA ALA A 231 1.88 6.36 9.66
C ALA A 231 0.80 6.73 8.64
N LEU A 232 -0.01 7.75 8.92
CA LEU A 232 -1.14 8.18 8.09
C LEU A 232 -0.74 9.22 7.02
N LEU A 233 0.50 9.71 6.99
CA LEU A 233 0.95 10.74 6.04
C LEU A 233 0.67 10.41 4.56
N PRO A 234 0.74 9.14 4.09
CA PRO A 234 0.39 8.81 2.70
C PRO A 234 -1.04 9.20 2.34
N LEU A 235 -1.98 9.24 3.30
CA LEU A 235 -3.37 9.63 3.06
C LEU A 235 -3.54 11.10 2.65
N ALA A 236 -2.55 11.95 2.93
CA ALA A 236 -2.55 13.36 2.47
C ALA A 236 -2.50 13.48 0.93
N LEU A 237 -2.21 12.38 0.23
CA LEU A 237 -2.12 12.33 -1.22
C LEU A 237 -3.42 11.86 -1.89
N ILE A 238 -4.41 11.39 -1.15
CA ILE A 238 -5.69 10.90 -1.67
C ILE A 238 -6.38 11.99 -2.50
N GLU A 239 -6.56 13.17 -1.92
CA GLU A 239 -7.21 14.27 -2.61
C GLU A 239 -6.45 14.79 -3.85
N PRO A 240 -5.10 14.94 -3.83
CA PRO A 240 -4.32 15.18 -5.03
C PRO A 240 -4.50 14.14 -6.14
N TYR A 241 -4.55 12.85 -5.80
CA TYR A 241 -4.77 11.79 -6.79
C TYR A 241 -6.16 11.92 -7.43
N PHE A 242 -7.22 12.06 -6.64
CA PHE A 242 -8.56 12.20 -7.21
C PHE A 242 -8.76 13.48 -8.01
N ARG A 243 -8.10 14.58 -7.64
CA ARG A 243 -8.09 15.79 -8.50
C ARG A 243 -7.45 15.53 -9.86
N ALA A 244 -6.42 14.72 -9.91
CA ALA A 244 -5.76 14.39 -11.17
C ALA A 244 -6.60 13.40 -11.99
N LEU A 245 -7.22 12.40 -11.34
CA LEU A 245 -8.10 11.41 -11.95
C LEU A 245 -9.42 11.99 -12.49
N GLN A 246 -9.84 13.14 -11.98
CA GLN A 246 -11.09 13.84 -12.38
C GLN A 246 -10.85 15.02 -13.31
N LYS A 247 -9.63 15.21 -13.82
CA LYS A 247 -9.36 16.30 -14.77
C LYS A 247 -10.09 16.11 -16.10
N PRO A 248 -10.56 17.21 -16.73
CA PRO A 248 -11.05 17.14 -18.09
C PRO A 248 -10.01 16.53 -19.03
N GLY A 249 -10.44 15.60 -19.88
CA GLY A 249 -9.56 14.90 -20.83
C GLY A 249 -8.84 13.66 -20.28
N TYR A 250 -8.93 13.38 -18.97
CA TYR A 250 -8.42 12.12 -18.40
C TYR A 250 -9.33 10.95 -18.81
N ASP A 251 -8.72 9.88 -19.30
CA ASP A 251 -9.39 8.60 -19.61
C ASP A 251 -9.03 7.55 -18.54
N PRO A 252 -10.00 7.18 -17.67
CA PRO A 252 -9.77 6.21 -16.60
C PRO A 252 -9.38 4.80 -17.09
N SER A 253 -9.63 4.47 -18.34
CA SER A 253 -9.30 3.16 -18.92
C SER A 253 -7.87 3.06 -19.46
N ARG A 254 -7.17 4.20 -19.61
CA ARG A 254 -5.88 4.27 -20.32
C ARG A 254 -4.82 5.09 -19.60
N ASP A 255 -5.22 6.20 -18.97
CA ASP A 255 -4.27 7.17 -18.46
C ASP A 255 -3.81 6.79 -17.04
N ILE A 256 -2.51 6.79 -16.82
CA ILE A 256 -1.91 6.56 -15.50
C ILE A 256 -1.65 7.91 -14.85
N VAL A 257 -2.14 8.08 -13.63
CA VAL A 257 -1.93 9.29 -12.83
C VAL A 257 -0.81 9.08 -11.83
N ASP A 258 0.12 10.02 -11.83
CA ASP A 258 1.12 10.14 -10.76
C ASP A 258 1.23 11.59 -10.28
N ILE A 259 1.77 11.78 -9.07
CA ILE A 259 2.02 13.07 -8.44
C ILE A 259 3.52 13.36 -8.54
N ALA A 260 3.86 14.53 -9.09
CA ALA A 260 5.25 14.96 -9.18
C ALA A 260 5.96 14.85 -7.81
N PRO A 261 7.22 14.36 -7.77
CA PRO A 261 7.93 14.09 -6.52
C PRO A 261 7.98 15.27 -5.54
N LEU A 262 8.19 16.49 -6.04
CA LEU A 262 8.20 17.70 -5.21
C LEU A 262 6.82 18.03 -4.63
N ALA A 263 5.75 17.87 -5.41
CA ALA A 263 4.38 18.07 -4.93
C ALA A 263 4.00 17.04 -3.87
N ARG A 264 4.42 15.77 -4.07
CA ARG A 264 4.25 14.68 -3.10
C ARG A 264 4.96 15.01 -1.79
N LEU A 265 6.24 15.34 -1.84
CA LEU A 265 7.02 15.69 -0.66
C LEU A 265 6.42 16.89 0.09
N TRP A 266 6.04 17.94 -0.64
CA TRP A 266 5.41 19.13 -0.06
C TRP A 266 4.10 18.80 0.67
N ARG A 267 3.23 17.99 0.08
CA ARG A 267 1.96 17.58 0.68
C ARG A 267 2.16 16.78 1.97
N ILE A 268 3.06 15.81 1.93
CA ILE A 268 3.42 14.98 3.10
C ILE A 268 4.05 15.86 4.19
N ALA A 269 5.00 16.74 3.84
CA ALA A 269 5.63 17.66 4.78
C ALA A 269 4.60 18.56 5.46
N ARG A 270 3.71 19.16 4.66
CA ARG A 270 2.63 20.00 5.20
C ARG A 270 1.75 19.22 6.17
N ALA A 271 1.31 18.02 5.80
CA ALA A 271 0.50 17.17 6.67
C ALA A 271 1.24 16.83 7.97
N HIS A 272 2.54 16.54 7.90
CA HIS A 272 3.37 16.29 9.07
C HIS A 272 3.45 17.49 10.01
N TRP A 273 3.65 18.70 9.48
CA TRP A 273 3.80 19.92 10.29
C TRP A 273 2.49 20.43 10.87
N THR A 274 1.40 20.33 10.11
CA THR A 274 0.08 20.80 10.54
C THR A 274 -0.70 19.77 11.34
N GLY A 275 -0.31 18.48 11.30
CA GLY A 275 -1.08 17.38 11.86
C GLY A 275 -2.41 17.11 11.14
N THR A 276 -2.60 17.68 9.92
CA THR A 276 -3.83 17.55 9.14
C THR A 276 -3.58 16.76 7.87
N LEU A 277 -4.34 15.67 7.70
CA LEU A 277 -4.29 14.80 6.53
C LEU A 277 -5.12 15.38 5.37
#